data_7a2aafc8165d3763c674218b571d0d7f
#
_entry.id   7a2aafc8165d3763c674218b571d0d7f
#
_cell.length_a   1.000
_cell.length_b   1.000
_cell.length_c   1.000
_cell.angle_alpha   90.00
_cell.angle_beta   90.00
_cell.angle_gamma   90.00
#
_symmetry.space_group_name_H-M   'P 1'
#
loop_
_entity.id
_entity.type
_entity.pdbx_description
1 polymer ?
#
loop_
_entity_poly.entity_id
_entity_poly.type
_entity_poly.pdbx_seq_one_letter_code
_entity_poly.pdbx_strand_id
1 'polypeptide(L)'
;MAGADMTPDLTPEQLRAALAASQQQVADMAAAQEEFLRVVSHDLRAPLRHITSYGKLVREVLGDLPADVVQSPPLQEAQEFIGTMEQSARRMALMLDGLLALSRVGRAPLRLQPVALAAAAAKARAALPTAEAAQWSVAADLPTLQADPALLQELLAQVLGNALKFSQHQPAPSIAVRTVPAERGTGWVAWEVQDNGAGFNPERAAGLFGIFQRLHRETEFDGVGAGLAVCRTIAERHGAHITATAAVGQGCTVRVEWPAAAV
;
A
#
# COMPACT_ATOMS: atom_id res chain seq x y z
N MET A 1 -49.51 -25.54 -17.17
CA MET A 1 -48.85 -26.29 -16.07
C MET A 1 -47.75 -25.42 -15.53
N ALA A 2 -48.01 -24.77 -14.41
CA ALA A 2 -47.05 -23.88 -13.74
C ALA A 2 -46.15 -24.76 -12.86
N GLY A 3 -44.85 -24.76 -13.16
CA GLY A 3 -43.84 -25.35 -12.29
C GLY A 3 -43.64 -24.43 -11.09
N ALA A 4 -44.07 -24.85 -9.92
CA ALA A 4 -43.77 -24.20 -8.66
C ALA A 4 -42.28 -24.34 -8.39
N ASP A 5 -41.59 -23.21 -8.33
CA ASP A 5 -40.22 -23.05 -7.83
C ASP A 5 -40.27 -23.32 -6.31
N MET A 6 -40.02 -24.59 -5.92
CA MET A 6 -39.90 -25.00 -4.53
C MET A 6 -38.49 -24.69 -4.02
N THR A 7 -38.20 -23.44 -3.77
CA THR A 7 -37.10 -23.09 -2.84
C THR A 7 -37.53 -23.57 -1.44
N PRO A 8 -36.79 -24.49 -0.78
CA PRO A 8 -37.17 -24.95 0.56
C PRO A 8 -37.09 -23.75 1.54
N ASP A 9 -38.23 -23.44 2.17
CA ASP A 9 -38.31 -22.46 3.26
C ASP A 9 -37.48 -22.96 4.45
N LEU A 10 -36.25 -22.49 4.55
CA LEU A 10 -35.38 -22.85 5.65
C LEU A 10 -35.89 -22.19 6.95
N THR A 11 -35.96 -22.95 8.01
CA THR A 11 -36.28 -22.40 9.34
C THR A 11 -35.23 -21.40 9.79
N PRO A 12 -35.56 -20.43 10.68
CA PRO A 12 -34.60 -19.50 11.24
C PRO A 12 -33.35 -20.16 11.88
N GLU A 13 -33.50 -21.34 12.46
CA GLU A 13 -32.40 -22.16 13.00
C GLU A 13 -31.49 -22.71 11.91
N GLN A 14 -32.10 -23.27 10.84
CA GLN A 14 -31.36 -23.76 9.69
C GLN A 14 -30.60 -22.66 8.97
N LEU A 15 -31.19 -21.46 8.85
CA LEU A 15 -30.52 -20.28 8.30
C LEU A 15 -29.32 -19.84 9.16
N ARG A 16 -29.50 -19.83 10.49
CA ARG A 16 -28.38 -19.50 11.41
C ARG A 16 -27.26 -20.52 11.34
N ALA A 17 -27.59 -21.80 11.30
CA ALA A 17 -26.61 -22.88 11.17
C ALA A 17 -25.86 -22.81 9.82
N ALA A 18 -26.57 -22.56 8.71
CA ALA A 18 -25.98 -22.41 7.39
C ALA A 18 -25.06 -21.15 7.33
N LEU A 19 -25.49 -20.04 7.95
CA LEU A 19 -24.67 -18.81 8.05
C LEU A 19 -23.39 -19.07 8.85
N ALA A 20 -23.51 -19.72 10.02
CA ALA A 20 -22.35 -20.07 10.85
C ALA A 20 -21.37 -20.99 10.11
N ALA A 21 -21.88 -22.02 9.42
CA ALA A 21 -21.06 -22.92 8.61
C ALA A 21 -20.36 -22.18 7.47
N SER A 22 -21.06 -21.29 6.77
CA SER A 22 -20.48 -20.47 5.71
C SER A 22 -19.40 -19.51 6.25
N GLN A 23 -19.65 -18.87 7.40
CA GLN A 23 -18.66 -17.99 8.05
C GLN A 23 -17.41 -18.78 8.46
N GLN A 24 -17.59 -20.00 9.02
CA GLN A 24 -16.47 -20.86 9.37
C GLN A 24 -15.67 -21.27 8.13
N GLN A 25 -16.34 -21.68 7.05
CA GLN A 25 -15.67 -22.03 5.80
C GLN A 25 -14.87 -20.88 5.22
N VAL A 26 -15.42 -19.66 5.22
CA VAL A 26 -14.71 -18.46 4.79
C VAL A 26 -13.49 -18.20 5.67
N ALA A 27 -13.61 -18.37 6.99
CA ALA A 27 -12.50 -18.21 7.93
C ALA A 27 -11.38 -19.24 7.68
N ASP A 28 -11.75 -20.51 7.47
CA ASP A 28 -10.80 -21.61 7.21
C ASP A 28 -10.07 -21.40 5.88
N MET A 29 -10.79 -21.06 4.81
CA MET A 29 -10.18 -20.73 3.51
C MET A 29 -9.23 -19.52 3.63
N ALA A 30 -9.65 -18.55 4.38
CA ALA A 30 -8.84 -17.37 4.63
C ALA A 30 -7.55 -17.72 5.39
N ALA A 31 -7.60 -18.55 6.43
CA ALA A 31 -6.43 -19.02 7.16
C ALA A 31 -5.47 -19.85 6.29
N ALA A 32 -6.03 -20.76 5.49
CA ALA A 32 -5.23 -21.56 4.55
C ALA A 32 -4.49 -20.70 3.51
N GLN A 33 -5.16 -19.67 2.98
CA GLN A 33 -4.55 -18.75 2.03
C GLN A 33 -3.40 -17.95 2.66
N GLU A 34 -3.52 -17.52 3.93
CA GLU A 34 -2.44 -16.81 4.63
C GLU A 34 -1.24 -17.70 4.85
N GLU A 35 -1.48 -18.92 5.35
CA GLU A 35 -0.40 -19.87 5.56
C GLU A 35 0.31 -20.19 4.25
N PHE A 36 -0.43 -20.40 3.17
CA PHE A 36 0.15 -20.58 1.83
C PHE A 36 1.03 -19.40 1.43
N LEU A 37 0.53 -18.16 1.55
CA LEU A 37 1.30 -16.96 1.22
C LEU A 37 2.53 -16.80 2.11
N ARG A 38 2.43 -17.15 3.40
CA ARG A 38 3.52 -17.10 4.36
C ARG A 38 4.63 -18.10 3.99
N VAL A 39 4.26 -19.34 3.70
CA VAL A 39 5.21 -20.41 3.32
C VAL A 39 5.90 -20.06 2.00
N VAL A 40 5.11 -19.74 0.96
CA VAL A 40 5.66 -19.38 -0.36
C VAL A 40 6.58 -18.16 -0.28
N SER A 41 6.19 -17.14 0.47
CA SER A 41 7.03 -15.94 0.62
C SER A 41 8.32 -16.23 1.38
N HIS A 42 8.26 -17.07 2.41
CA HIS A 42 9.46 -17.50 3.13
C HIS A 42 10.41 -18.24 2.21
N ASP A 43 9.91 -19.21 1.45
CA ASP A 43 10.74 -20.09 0.61
C ASP A 43 11.32 -19.35 -0.60
N LEU A 44 10.60 -18.33 -1.12
CA LEU A 44 11.09 -17.49 -2.22
C LEU A 44 12.11 -16.44 -1.77
N ARG A 45 12.13 -16.02 -0.50
CA ARG A 45 13.11 -15.04 -0.02
C ARG A 45 14.55 -15.55 -0.06
N ALA A 46 14.77 -16.84 0.20
CA ALA A 46 16.11 -17.42 0.20
C ALA A 46 16.77 -17.36 -1.19
N PRO A 47 16.15 -17.89 -2.27
CA PRO A 47 16.71 -17.79 -3.61
C PRO A 47 16.88 -16.34 -4.10
N LEU A 48 15.94 -15.43 -3.78
CA LEU A 48 16.08 -14.02 -4.13
C LEU A 48 17.29 -13.35 -3.44
N ARG A 49 17.53 -13.66 -2.17
CA ARG A 49 18.74 -13.21 -1.47
C ARG A 49 20.00 -13.76 -2.10
N HIS A 50 20.00 -15.03 -2.53
CA HIS A 50 21.14 -15.61 -3.23
C HIS A 50 21.44 -14.89 -4.53
N ILE A 51 20.42 -14.62 -5.37
CA ILE A 51 20.59 -13.87 -6.62
C ILE A 51 21.21 -12.50 -6.35
N THR A 52 20.70 -11.77 -5.35
CA THR A 52 21.19 -10.43 -5.00
C THR A 52 22.62 -10.48 -4.44
N SER A 53 22.92 -11.48 -3.60
CA SER A 53 24.25 -11.63 -2.97
C SER A 53 25.30 -12.07 -3.98
N TYR A 54 24.98 -13.06 -4.83
CA TYR A 54 25.94 -13.51 -5.85
C TYR A 54 26.13 -12.47 -6.95
N GLY A 55 25.08 -11.73 -7.33
CA GLY A 55 25.21 -10.61 -8.26
C GLY A 55 26.21 -9.56 -7.75
N LYS A 56 26.13 -9.22 -6.45
CA LYS A 56 27.09 -8.31 -5.81
C LYS A 56 28.51 -8.87 -5.83
N LEU A 57 28.69 -10.14 -5.43
CA LEU A 57 30.01 -10.78 -5.43
C LEU A 57 30.64 -10.87 -6.83
N VAL A 58 29.84 -11.22 -7.85
CA VAL A 58 30.32 -11.24 -9.24
C VAL A 58 30.76 -9.85 -9.67
N ARG A 59 30.02 -8.80 -9.32
CA ARG A 59 30.37 -7.41 -9.63
C ARG A 59 31.66 -6.98 -8.93
N GLU A 60 31.89 -7.39 -7.69
CA GLU A 60 33.14 -7.15 -6.97
C GLU A 60 34.33 -7.82 -7.68
N VAL A 61 34.21 -9.12 -8.03
CA VAL A 61 35.24 -9.85 -8.76
C VAL A 61 35.54 -9.23 -10.13
N LEU A 62 34.50 -8.81 -10.86
CA LEU A 62 34.65 -8.12 -12.14
C LEU A 62 35.31 -6.73 -11.99
N GLY A 63 35.10 -6.05 -10.86
CA GLY A 63 35.72 -4.75 -10.55
C GLY A 63 37.24 -4.86 -10.24
N ASP A 64 37.72 -6.04 -9.83
CA ASP A 64 39.13 -6.29 -9.57
C ASP A 64 39.95 -6.58 -10.85
N LEU A 65 39.29 -6.70 -12.01
CA LEU A 65 39.98 -6.92 -13.29
C LEU A 65 40.68 -5.64 -13.78
N PRO A 66 41.70 -5.75 -14.64
CA PRO A 66 42.35 -4.60 -15.25
C PRO A 66 41.37 -3.68 -15.96
N ALA A 67 41.63 -2.36 -15.89
CA ALA A 67 40.68 -1.33 -16.38
C ALA A 67 40.32 -1.48 -17.87
N ASP A 68 41.25 -1.93 -18.70
CA ASP A 68 41.03 -2.21 -20.12
C ASP A 68 40.07 -3.38 -20.34
N VAL A 69 40.09 -4.38 -19.46
CA VAL A 69 39.14 -5.51 -19.47
C VAL A 69 37.78 -5.08 -18.98
N VAL A 70 37.70 -4.33 -17.85
CA VAL A 70 36.46 -3.84 -17.28
C VAL A 70 35.70 -2.94 -18.26
N GLN A 71 36.42 -2.16 -19.08
CA GLN A 71 35.83 -1.27 -20.08
C GLN A 71 35.52 -1.98 -21.41
N SER A 72 35.79 -3.25 -21.54
CA SER A 72 35.46 -3.99 -22.76
C SER A 72 33.95 -4.12 -22.95
N PRO A 73 33.42 -3.97 -24.20
CA PRO A 73 31.97 -4.03 -24.43
C PRO A 73 31.28 -5.28 -23.91
N PRO A 74 31.87 -6.51 -24.03
CA PRO A 74 31.23 -7.72 -23.49
C PRO A 74 31.12 -7.70 -21.96
N LEU A 75 32.08 -7.07 -21.26
CA LEU A 75 32.04 -7.03 -19.81
C LEU A 75 31.06 -5.96 -19.28
N GLN A 76 30.94 -4.84 -19.98
CA GLN A 76 29.91 -3.84 -19.68
C GLN A 76 28.51 -4.45 -19.85
N GLU A 77 28.27 -5.18 -20.93
CA GLU A 77 27.00 -5.90 -21.17
C GLU A 77 26.72 -6.92 -20.05
N ALA A 78 27.74 -7.69 -19.61
CA ALA A 78 27.59 -8.62 -18.51
C ALA A 78 27.24 -7.92 -17.18
N GLN A 79 27.83 -6.76 -16.90
CA GLN A 79 27.50 -5.95 -15.72
C GLN A 79 26.07 -5.41 -15.76
N GLU A 80 25.58 -5.00 -16.94
CA GLU A 80 24.18 -4.59 -17.13
C GLU A 80 23.20 -5.73 -16.87
N PHE A 81 23.51 -6.95 -17.36
CA PHE A 81 22.68 -8.13 -17.08
C PHE A 81 22.64 -8.46 -15.58
N ILE A 82 23.78 -8.42 -14.89
CA ILE A 82 23.83 -8.61 -13.44
C ILE A 82 22.98 -7.55 -12.73
N GLY A 83 23.08 -6.29 -13.13
CA GLY A 83 22.28 -5.19 -12.59
C GLY A 83 20.78 -5.44 -12.77
N THR A 84 20.36 -5.88 -13.95
CA THR A 84 18.96 -6.22 -14.26
C THR A 84 18.46 -7.41 -13.43
N MET A 85 19.28 -8.44 -13.25
CA MET A 85 18.94 -9.60 -12.41
C MET A 85 18.76 -9.21 -10.94
N GLU A 86 19.67 -8.41 -10.39
CA GLU A 86 19.57 -7.91 -9.01
C GLU A 86 18.33 -7.02 -8.80
N GLN A 87 18.04 -6.14 -9.75
CA GLN A 87 16.85 -5.30 -9.70
C GLN A 87 15.58 -6.15 -9.72
N SER A 88 15.51 -7.14 -10.59
CA SER A 88 14.39 -8.07 -10.69
C SER A 88 14.19 -8.86 -9.39
N ALA A 89 15.27 -9.36 -8.79
CA ALA A 89 15.22 -10.08 -7.52
C ALA A 89 14.73 -9.18 -6.36
N ARG A 90 15.22 -7.94 -6.27
CA ARG A 90 14.74 -6.95 -5.29
C ARG A 90 13.26 -6.63 -5.49
N ARG A 91 12.84 -6.46 -6.74
CA ARG A 91 11.43 -6.21 -7.06
C ARG A 91 10.52 -7.37 -6.64
N MET A 92 10.91 -8.61 -6.92
CA MET A 92 10.16 -9.79 -6.46
C MET A 92 10.06 -9.86 -4.94
N ALA A 93 11.12 -9.56 -4.21
CA ALA A 93 11.10 -9.51 -2.75
C ALA A 93 10.08 -8.47 -2.23
N LEU A 94 10.07 -7.26 -2.80
CA LEU A 94 9.10 -6.21 -2.44
C LEU A 94 7.66 -6.60 -2.79
N MET A 95 7.44 -7.33 -3.90
CA MET A 95 6.11 -7.85 -4.24
C MET A 95 5.62 -8.87 -3.21
N LEU A 96 6.50 -9.79 -2.77
CA LEU A 96 6.17 -10.75 -1.71
C LEU A 96 5.82 -10.03 -0.40
N ASP A 97 6.59 -9.02 -0.02
CA ASP A 97 6.31 -8.22 1.17
C ASP A 97 4.96 -7.49 1.07
N GLY A 98 4.63 -6.96 -0.11
CA GLY A 98 3.33 -6.33 -0.39
C GLY A 98 2.15 -7.30 -0.28
N LEU A 99 2.29 -8.54 -0.79
CA LEU A 99 1.29 -9.60 -0.67
C LEU A 99 1.06 -10.00 0.79
N LEU A 100 2.15 -10.17 1.55
CA LEU A 100 2.06 -10.49 2.98
C LEU A 100 1.40 -9.35 3.78
N ALA A 101 1.73 -8.09 3.48
CA ALA A 101 1.10 -6.93 4.11
C ALA A 101 -0.41 -6.92 3.85
N LEU A 102 -0.84 -7.13 2.60
CA LEU A 102 -2.26 -7.22 2.24
C LEU A 102 -2.97 -8.36 2.97
N SER A 103 -2.38 -9.56 3.00
CA SER A 103 -2.95 -10.70 3.70
C SER A 103 -3.11 -10.41 5.20
N ARG A 104 -2.08 -9.87 5.85
CA ARG A 104 -2.11 -9.49 7.27
C ARG A 104 -3.17 -8.44 7.56
N VAL A 105 -3.18 -7.36 6.79
CA VAL A 105 -4.13 -6.25 6.97
C VAL A 105 -5.56 -6.71 6.74
N GLY A 106 -5.80 -7.58 5.76
CA GLY A 106 -7.13 -8.07 5.43
C GLY A 106 -7.82 -8.85 6.58
N ARG A 107 -7.06 -9.39 7.55
CA ARG A 107 -7.57 -10.39 8.51
C ARG A 107 -7.35 -10.09 9.97
N ALA A 108 -6.34 -9.28 10.32
CA ALA A 108 -6.08 -8.96 11.72
C ALA A 108 -7.37 -8.49 12.42
N PRO A 109 -7.75 -9.00 13.60
CA PRO A 109 -8.95 -8.53 14.30
C PRO A 109 -8.83 -7.03 14.56
N LEU A 110 -9.87 -6.25 14.21
CA LEU A 110 -9.89 -4.81 14.44
C LEU A 110 -10.03 -4.52 15.94
N ARG A 111 -9.15 -3.68 16.43
CA ARG A 111 -9.20 -3.14 17.81
C ARG A 111 -9.52 -1.65 17.75
N LEU A 112 -10.79 -1.34 17.52
CA LEU A 112 -11.24 0.03 17.38
C LEU A 112 -11.14 0.78 18.72
N GLN A 113 -10.49 1.95 18.67
CA GLN A 113 -10.39 2.88 19.80
C GLN A 113 -10.30 4.32 19.28
N PRO A 114 -10.55 5.33 20.12
CA PRO A 114 -10.38 6.72 19.71
C PRO A 114 -8.91 7.02 19.42
N VAL A 115 -8.60 7.46 18.19
CA VAL A 115 -7.25 7.84 17.77
C VAL A 115 -7.30 9.27 17.23
N ALA A 116 -6.52 10.17 17.83
CA ALA A 116 -6.35 11.53 17.33
C ALA A 116 -5.54 11.49 16.03
N LEU A 117 -6.16 11.86 14.91
CA LEU A 117 -5.55 11.79 13.58
C LEU A 117 -4.28 12.66 13.49
N ALA A 118 -4.27 13.83 14.14
CA ALA A 118 -3.10 14.71 14.18
C ALA A 118 -1.88 14.04 14.83
N ALA A 119 -2.07 13.34 15.95
CA ALA A 119 -1.00 12.62 16.63
C ALA A 119 -0.49 11.43 15.80
N ALA A 120 -1.41 10.68 15.17
CA ALA A 120 -1.06 9.58 14.28
C ALA A 120 -0.29 10.06 13.05
N ALA A 121 -0.69 11.17 12.42
CA ALA A 121 0.00 11.78 11.29
C ALA A 121 1.40 12.29 11.68
N ALA A 122 1.54 12.93 12.84
CA ALA A 122 2.84 13.37 13.35
C ALA A 122 3.79 12.20 13.59
N LYS A 123 3.28 11.10 14.17
CA LYS A 123 4.06 9.87 14.37
C LYS A 123 4.46 9.21 13.04
N ALA A 124 3.55 9.16 12.07
CA ALA A 124 3.85 8.62 10.74
C ALA A 124 4.93 9.44 10.05
N ARG A 125 4.80 10.78 10.05
CA ARG A 125 5.81 11.70 9.52
C ARG A 125 7.17 11.50 10.16
N ALA A 126 7.25 11.42 11.49
CA ALA A 126 8.51 11.25 12.22
C ALA A 126 9.24 9.93 11.89
N ALA A 127 8.53 8.93 11.41
CA ALA A 127 9.10 7.65 10.99
C ALA A 127 9.58 7.64 9.53
N LEU A 128 9.26 8.67 8.73
CA LEU A 128 9.67 8.73 7.33
C LEU A 128 11.14 9.16 7.21
N PRO A 129 11.94 8.44 6.44
CA PRO A 129 13.27 8.91 6.07
C PRO A 129 13.13 10.20 5.26
N THR A 130 14.04 11.14 5.45
CA THR A 130 14.07 12.43 4.72
C THR A 130 12.80 13.30 4.85
N ALA A 131 12.00 13.13 5.92
CA ALA A 131 10.82 13.96 6.17
C ALA A 131 11.15 15.47 6.20
N GLU A 132 12.36 15.84 6.60
CA GLU A 132 12.89 17.20 6.64
C GLU A 132 13.03 17.84 5.24
N ALA A 133 13.06 17.04 4.18
CA ALA A 133 13.22 17.54 2.80
C ALA A 133 11.96 18.22 2.25
N ALA A 134 10.83 18.14 2.95
CA ALA A 134 9.58 18.72 2.53
C ALA A 134 9.03 19.71 3.55
N GLN A 135 8.26 20.69 3.08
CA GLN A 135 7.44 21.56 3.92
C GLN A 135 6.14 20.82 4.30
N TRP A 136 5.85 20.76 5.60
CA TRP A 136 4.67 20.08 6.11
C TRP A 136 3.68 21.08 6.71
N SER A 137 2.42 20.96 6.31
CA SER A 137 1.29 21.66 6.91
C SER A 137 0.28 20.64 7.43
N VAL A 138 0.10 20.58 8.73
CA VAL A 138 -0.88 19.68 9.37
C VAL A 138 -1.91 20.56 10.08
N ALA A 139 -3.18 20.44 9.68
CA ALA A 139 -4.26 21.22 10.26
C ALA A 139 -4.48 20.85 11.73
N ALA A 140 -4.78 21.84 12.56
CA ALA A 140 -4.99 21.66 13.99
C ALA A 140 -6.35 21.00 14.33
N ASP A 141 -7.31 21.08 13.41
CA ASP A 141 -8.69 20.60 13.53
C ASP A 141 -8.92 19.18 13.01
N LEU A 142 -7.85 18.39 12.83
CA LEU A 142 -7.98 17.01 12.40
C LEU A 142 -8.79 16.19 13.42
N PRO A 143 -9.73 15.35 12.94
CA PRO A 143 -10.68 14.64 13.80
C PRO A 143 -10.02 13.53 14.64
N THR A 144 -10.73 13.10 15.68
CA THR A 144 -10.50 11.83 16.35
C THR A 144 -11.32 10.75 15.66
N LEU A 145 -10.68 9.65 15.27
CA LEU A 145 -11.30 8.54 14.53
C LEU A 145 -11.48 7.32 15.43
N GLN A 146 -12.57 6.57 15.26
CA GLN A 146 -12.65 5.21 15.78
C GLN A 146 -11.88 4.28 14.84
N ALA A 147 -10.67 3.90 15.22
CA ALA A 147 -9.76 3.16 14.35
C ALA A 147 -8.89 2.17 15.12
N ASP A 148 -8.39 1.16 14.42
CA ASP A 148 -7.26 0.38 14.91
C ASP A 148 -5.98 1.22 14.75
N PRO A 149 -5.25 1.53 15.85
CA PRO A 149 -4.11 2.44 15.78
C PRO A 149 -2.97 1.94 14.92
N ALA A 150 -2.75 0.63 14.88
CA ALA A 150 -1.66 0.06 14.08
C ALA A 150 -1.98 0.15 12.58
N LEU A 151 -3.22 -0.17 12.21
CA LEU A 151 -3.66 -0.09 10.82
C LEU A 151 -3.77 1.37 10.34
N LEU A 152 -4.29 2.28 11.17
CA LEU A 152 -4.31 3.70 10.82
C LEU A 152 -2.90 4.25 10.66
N GLN A 153 -1.95 3.85 11.52
CA GLN A 153 -0.55 4.23 11.41
C GLN A 153 0.07 3.72 10.10
N GLU A 154 -0.24 2.49 9.69
CA GLU A 154 0.22 1.91 8.43
C GLU A 154 -0.37 2.65 7.22
N LEU A 155 -1.67 2.96 7.22
CA LEU A 155 -2.31 3.77 6.19
C LEU A 155 -1.63 5.13 6.03
N LEU A 156 -1.43 5.84 7.14
CA LEU A 156 -0.77 7.15 7.13
C LEU A 156 0.68 7.07 6.66
N ALA A 157 1.43 6.05 7.09
CA ALA A 157 2.80 5.84 6.63
C ALA A 157 2.88 5.65 5.12
N GLN A 158 1.95 4.88 4.53
CA GLN A 158 1.88 4.67 3.08
C GLN A 158 1.49 5.94 2.32
N VAL A 159 0.45 6.66 2.79
CA VAL A 159 -0.04 7.87 2.11
C VAL A 159 0.98 9.00 2.20
N LEU A 160 1.51 9.28 3.41
CA LEU A 160 2.51 10.33 3.61
C LEU A 160 3.86 9.98 2.94
N GLY A 161 4.25 8.70 2.97
CA GLY A 161 5.43 8.22 2.26
C GLY A 161 5.31 8.38 0.75
N ASN A 162 4.14 8.11 0.18
CA ASN A 162 3.88 8.35 -1.24
C ASN A 162 3.92 9.85 -1.58
N ALA A 163 3.29 10.70 -0.78
CA ALA A 163 3.32 12.15 -0.95
C ALA A 163 4.76 12.68 -0.95
N LEU A 164 5.59 12.24 -0.01
CA LEU A 164 7.01 12.61 0.07
C LEU A 164 7.79 12.11 -1.15
N LYS A 165 7.63 10.84 -1.49
CA LYS A 165 8.31 10.20 -2.62
C LYS A 165 8.01 10.90 -3.95
N PHE A 166 6.73 11.16 -4.24
CA PHE A 166 6.34 11.74 -5.53
C PHE A 166 6.61 13.25 -5.63
N SER A 167 6.86 13.93 -4.52
CA SER A 167 7.29 15.34 -4.52
C SER A 167 8.80 15.55 -4.44
N GLN A 168 9.62 14.51 -4.30
CA GLN A 168 11.08 14.61 -4.10
C GLN A 168 11.83 15.37 -5.20
N HIS A 169 11.30 15.46 -6.41
CA HIS A 169 11.92 16.18 -7.54
C HIS A 169 11.41 17.62 -7.67
N GLN A 170 10.52 18.06 -6.79
CA GLN A 170 10.09 19.47 -6.77
C GLN A 170 11.16 20.37 -6.13
N PRO A 171 11.31 21.61 -6.61
CA PRO A 171 12.24 22.56 -5.98
C PRO A 171 11.92 22.88 -4.53
N ALA A 172 10.62 22.85 -4.18
CA ALA A 172 10.10 23.04 -2.83
C ALA A 172 9.00 22.00 -2.56
N PRO A 173 9.36 20.76 -2.16
CA PRO A 173 8.38 19.74 -1.83
C PRO A 173 7.45 20.21 -0.71
N SER A 174 6.14 20.06 -0.89
CA SER A 174 5.15 20.46 0.10
C SER A 174 4.06 19.39 0.26
N ILE A 175 3.70 19.11 1.51
CA ILE A 175 2.69 18.12 1.87
C ILE A 175 1.76 18.73 2.90
N ALA A 176 0.46 18.72 2.62
CA ALA A 176 -0.57 19.23 3.50
C ALA A 176 -1.53 18.11 3.94
N VAL A 177 -1.82 18.06 5.23
CA VAL A 177 -2.87 17.20 5.81
C VAL A 177 -3.96 18.10 6.38
N ARG A 178 -5.18 18.00 5.88
CA ARG A 178 -6.28 18.89 6.25
C ARG A 178 -7.61 18.18 6.40
N THR A 179 -8.49 18.73 7.22
CA THR A 179 -9.91 18.36 7.28
C THR A 179 -10.64 18.99 6.11
N VAL A 180 -11.60 18.26 5.52
CA VAL A 180 -12.45 18.73 4.43
C VAL A 180 -13.90 18.29 4.69
N PRO A 181 -14.89 18.93 4.08
CA PRO A 181 -16.27 18.46 4.16
C PRO A 181 -16.40 17.04 3.60
N ALA A 182 -17.15 16.18 4.31
CA ALA A 182 -17.44 14.84 3.82
C ALA A 182 -18.52 14.91 2.72
N GLU A 183 -18.29 14.21 1.61
CA GLU A 183 -19.25 14.14 0.49
C GLU A 183 -20.38 13.15 0.77
N ARG A 184 -20.13 12.18 1.66
CA ARG A 184 -21.11 11.15 2.07
C ARG A 184 -22.17 11.66 3.07
N GLY A 185 -22.10 12.94 3.47
CA GLY A 185 -23.09 13.60 4.34
C GLY A 185 -22.84 13.40 5.83
N THR A 186 -23.91 13.58 6.62
CA THR A 186 -23.86 13.46 8.09
C THR A 186 -23.48 12.06 8.53
N GLY A 187 -22.64 11.96 9.57
CA GLY A 187 -22.10 10.67 10.04
C GLY A 187 -20.75 10.27 9.41
N TRP A 188 -20.15 11.17 8.63
CA TRP A 188 -18.82 10.99 8.05
C TRP A 188 -17.92 12.18 8.37
N VAL A 189 -16.64 11.90 8.53
CA VAL A 189 -15.57 12.90 8.56
C VAL A 189 -14.63 12.64 7.40
N ALA A 190 -14.09 13.71 6.82
CA ALA A 190 -13.17 13.57 5.70
C ALA A 190 -11.90 14.37 5.94
N TRP A 191 -10.79 13.82 5.46
CA TRP A 191 -9.49 14.46 5.48
C TRP A 191 -8.71 14.14 4.21
N GLU A 192 -7.76 14.98 3.89
CA GLU A 192 -6.96 14.86 2.69
C GLU A 192 -5.48 14.99 3.00
N VAL A 193 -4.68 14.25 2.23
CA VAL A 193 -3.25 14.47 2.09
C VAL A 193 -3.01 14.96 0.67
N GLN A 194 -2.49 16.17 0.55
CA GLN A 194 -2.16 16.81 -0.72
C GLN A 194 -0.66 17.01 -0.81
N ASP A 195 -0.08 16.64 -1.94
CA ASP A 195 1.31 16.93 -2.31
C ASP A 195 1.36 17.81 -3.57
N ASN A 196 2.50 18.43 -3.83
CA ASN A 196 2.78 19.17 -5.05
C ASN A 196 3.69 18.39 -6.03
N GLY A 197 3.66 17.06 -5.97
CA GLY A 197 4.57 16.18 -6.71
C GLY A 197 4.26 16.03 -8.20
N ALA A 198 4.73 14.93 -8.76
CA ALA A 198 4.60 14.64 -10.19
C ALA A 198 3.14 14.49 -10.66
N GLY A 199 2.20 14.17 -9.77
CA GLY A 199 0.83 13.87 -10.14
C GLY A 199 0.73 12.68 -11.10
N PHE A 200 -0.43 12.46 -11.71
CA PHE A 200 -0.64 11.41 -12.72
C PHE A 200 -1.80 11.75 -13.66
N ASN A 201 -1.90 11.03 -14.79
CA ASN A 201 -3.04 11.17 -15.71
C ASN A 201 -4.32 10.64 -15.05
N PRO A 202 -5.38 11.48 -14.85
CA PRO A 202 -6.65 11.10 -14.23
C PRO A 202 -7.33 9.88 -14.88
N GLU A 203 -7.19 9.69 -16.19
CA GLU A 203 -7.77 8.55 -16.91
C GLU A 203 -7.24 7.19 -16.42
N ARG A 204 -6.06 7.17 -15.80
CA ARG A 204 -5.43 5.98 -15.24
C ARG A 204 -5.74 5.77 -13.75
N ALA A 205 -6.50 6.65 -13.12
CA ALA A 205 -6.80 6.61 -11.68
C ALA A 205 -7.60 5.37 -11.26
N ALA A 206 -8.42 4.81 -12.15
CA ALA A 206 -9.33 3.69 -11.84
C ALA A 206 -8.60 2.44 -11.28
N GLY A 207 -7.35 2.22 -11.68
CA GLY A 207 -6.53 1.11 -11.20
C GLY A 207 -5.61 1.42 -10.03
N LEU A 208 -5.55 2.67 -9.55
CA LEU A 208 -4.51 3.17 -8.64
C LEU A 208 -4.43 2.38 -7.31
N PHE A 209 -5.56 1.93 -6.79
CA PHE A 209 -5.65 1.14 -5.57
C PHE A 209 -5.58 -0.38 -5.80
N GLY A 210 -5.31 -0.82 -7.04
CA GLY A 210 -5.04 -2.22 -7.36
C GLY A 210 -3.63 -2.64 -6.92
N ILE A 211 -3.47 -3.95 -6.62
CA ILE A 211 -2.17 -4.49 -6.26
C ILE A 211 -1.22 -4.45 -7.47
N PHE A 212 0.02 -4.01 -7.25
CA PHE A 212 1.08 -3.88 -8.25
C PHE A 212 0.76 -2.92 -9.40
N GLN A 213 -0.23 -2.06 -9.22
CA GLN A 213 -0.52 -0.99 -10.16
C GLN A 213 0.44 0.19 -9.97
N ARG A 214 0.98 0.68 -11.08
CA ARG A 214 1.93 1.79 -11.12
C ARG A 214 1.56 2.74 -12.25
N LEU A 215 1.59 4.03 -11.98
CA LEU A 215 1.32 5.08 -12.97
C LEU A 215 2.62 5.75 -13.46
N HIS A 216 3.70 5.63 -12.70
CA HIS A 216 5.05 6.10 -13.03
C HIS A 216 5.99 4.94 -13.36
N ARG A 217 7.02 5.24 -14.15
CA ARG A 217 8.06 4.26 -14.51
C ARG A 217 8.93 3.93 -13.29
N GLU A 218 9.53 2.75 -13.31
CA GLU A 218 10.42 2.28 -12.25
C GLU A 218 11.70 3.12 -12.12
N THR A 219 12.14 3.70 -13.23
CA THR A 219 13.28 4.61 -13.29
C THR A 219 13.01 5.98 -12.70
N GLU A 220 11.74 6.37 -12.52
CA GLU A 220 11.33 7.66 -11.99
C GLU A 220 11.12 7.62 -10.47
N PHE A 221 10.46 6.57 -9.99
CA PHE A 221 10.13 6.42 -8.56
C PHE A 221 10.18 4.95 -8.14
N ASP A 222 10.74 4.70 -6.96
CA ASP A 222 10.83 3.37 -6.38
C ASP A 222 9.48 2.81 -5.91
N GLY A 223 9.41 1.48 -5.82
CA GLY A 223 8.28 0.76 -5.24
C GLY A 223 7.58 -0.16 -6.23
N VAL A 224 6.75 -1.05 -5.71
CA VAL A 224 6.08 -2.12 -6.49
C VAL A 224 4.57 -1.92 -6.66
N GLY A 225 4.01 -0.81 -6.16
CA GLY A 225 2.58 -0.54 -6.29
C GLY A 225 1.67 -1.34 -5.35
N ALA A 226 2.17 -1.74 -4.18
CA ALA A 226 1.36 -2.44 -3.16
C ALA A 226 0.77 -1.51 -2.09
N GLY A 227 1.39 -0.36 -1.81
CA GLY A 227 1.05 0.51 -0.68
C GLY A 227 -0.38 1.04 -0.70
N LEU A 228 -0.87 1.53 -1.85
CA LEU A 228 -2.23 2.05 -1.96
C LEU A 228 -3.29 0.93 -1.92
N ALA A 229 -2.98 -0.28 -2.36
CA ALA A 229 -3.85 -1.44 -2.17
C ALA A 229 -4.00 -1.79 -0.68
N VAL A 230 -2.91 -1.71 0.09
CA VAL A 230 -2.94 -1.85 1.57
C VAL A 230 -3.81 -0.74 2.19
N CYS A 231 -3.65 0.52 1.77
CA CYS A 231 -4.47 1.63 2.25
C CYS A 231 -5.95 1.41 1.99
N ARG A 232 -6.31 0.95 0.80
CA ARG A 232 -7.70 0.62 0.44
C ARG A 232 -8.26 -0.46 1.34
N THR A 233 -7.52 -1.55 1.55
CA THR A 233 -7.94 -2.65 2.43
C THR A 233 -8.14 -2.17 3.87
N ILE A 234 -7.24 -1.31 4.39
CA ILE A 234 -7.40 -0.72 5.72
C ILE A 234 -8.66 0.12 5.80
N ALA A 235 -8.89 1.01 4.83
CA ALA A 235 -10.06 1.86 4.77
C ALA A 235 -11.36 1.02 4.74
N GLU A 236 -11.47 0.08 3.80
CA GLU A 236 -12.63 -0.81 3.66
C GLU A 236 -12.96 -1.58 4.94
N ARG A 237 -11.95 -2.07 5.65
CA ARG A 237 -12.13 -2.76 6.94
C ARG A 237 -12.67 -1.88 8.05
N HIS A 238 -12.40 -0.59 8.01
CA HIS A 238 -12.96 0.39 8.94
C HIS A 238 -14.30 0.99 8.46
N GLY A 239 -14.85 0.48 7.35
CA GLY A 239 -16.02 1.06 6.69
C GLY A 239 -15.75 2.40 6.04
N ALA A 240 -14.48 2.78 5.88
CA ALA A 240 -14.03 4.04 5.30
C ALA A 240 -13.83 3.91 3.78
N HIS A 241 -13.73 5.05 3.10
CA HIS A 241 -13.46 5.13 1.67
C HIS A 241 -12.21 5.96 1.40
N ILE A 242 -11.41 5.51 0.43
CA ILE A 242 -10.20 6.21 0.00
C ILE A 242 -10.26 6.45 -1.51
N THR A 243 -9.98 7.67 -1.91
CA THR A 243 -9.91 8.10 -3.30
C THR A 243 -8.66 8.94 -3.55
N ALA A 244 -8.28 9.11 -4.80
CA ALA A 244 -7.19 9.99 -5.17
C ALA A 244 -7.51 10.74 -6.44
N THR A 245 -7.13 12.00 -6.47
CA THR A 245 -7.21 12.88 -7.63
C THR A 245 -5.86 13.52 -7.88
N ALA A 246 -5.51 13.69 -9.14
CA ALA A 246 -4.24 14.32 -9.52
C ALA A 246 -4.33 14.91 -10.93
N ALA A 247 -3.38 15.79 -11.23
CA ALA A 247 -3.07 16.21 -12.59
C ALA A 247 -1.55 16.16 -12.78
N VAL A 248 -1.11 15.84 -13.99
CA VAL A 248 0.32 15.71 -14.30
C VAL A 248 1.05 17.02 -13.97
N GLY A 249 2.09 16.94 -13.15
CA GLY A 249 2.89 18.07 -12.71
C GLY A 249 2.22 18.99 -11.67
N GLN A 250 1.02 18.65 -11.18
CA GLN A 250 0.28 19.46 -10.20
C GLN A 250 0.11 18.75 -8.84
N GLY A 251 0.76 17.60 -8.67
CA GLY A 251 0.64 16.82 -7.44
C GLY A 251 -0.57 15.89 -7.41
N CYS A 252 -0.76 15.29 -6.23
CA CYS A 252 -1.83 14.36 -5.95
C CYS A 252 -2.55 14.76 -4.64
N THR A 253 -3.83 14.50 -4.58
CA THR A 253 -4.65 14.59 -3.37
C THR A 253 -5.25 13.23 -3.09
N VAL A 254 -4.87 12.63 -1.98
CA VAL A 254 -5.50 11.42 -1.43
C VAL A 254 -6.53 11.84 -0.41
N ARG A 255 -7.79 11.50 -0.65
CA ARG A 255 -8.93 11.80 0.22
C ARG A 255 -9.40 10.54 0.92
N VAL A 256 -9.64 10.64 2.20
CA VAL A 256 -10.19 9.56 3.02
C VAL A 256 -11.46 10.05 3.71
N GLU A 257 -12.54 9.31 3.52
CA GLU A 257 -13.81 9.51 4.23
C GLU A 257 -14.01 8.39 5.23
N TRP A 258 -14.18 8.76 6.49
CA TRP A 258 -14.22 7.82 7.62
C TRP A 258 -15.55 7.96 8.36
N PRO A 259 -16.15 6.84 8.82
CA PRO A 259 -17.35 6.93 9.67
C PRO A 259 -17.06 7.77 10.91
N ALA A 260 -17.91 8.77 11.16
CA ALA A 260 -17.83 9.55 12.41
C ALA A 260 -18.07 8.61 13.60
N ALA A 261 -17.39 8.88 14.71
CA ALA A 261 -17.70 8.19 15.95
C ALA A 261 -19.18 8.42 16.29
N ALA A 262 -19.91 7.35 16.61
CA ALA A 262 -21.25 7.52 17.17
C ALA A 262 -21.11 8.34 18.47
N VAL A 263 -21.81 9.49 18.51
CA VAL A 263 -21.87 10.37 19.68
C VAL A 263 -22.68 9.69 20.79
#